data_4871e32aaac53a2f559236edc2cdb8f4
#
_entry.id   4871e32aaac53a2f559236edc2cdb8f4
#
_cell.length_a   1.000
_cell.length_b   1.000
_cell.length_c   1.000
_cell.angle_alpha   90.00
_cell.angle_beta   90.00
_cell.angle_gamma   90.00
#
_symmetry.space_group_name_H-M   'P 1'
#
loop_
_entity.id
_entity.type
_entity.pdbx_description
1 polymer ?
#
loop_
_entity_poly.entity_id
_entity_poly.type
_entity_poly.pdbx_seq_one_letter_code
_entity_poly.pdbx_strand_id
1 'polypeptide(L)'
;MTTHWLRDERLHFGVGIEDTFVPQQGIGRRPIDEYELMQHYENWREDLDLAVEAGAEFIRWGIPWYLVEPRPGEFDWRWLDEVSAHMQSIGLRCVVDLMHYGTPLWLDNQFVNASYPERVASYARAVAERYAGVWDDFTPLNEPVINAIYCGEDGTWPPYLTGDDGFSKVIVALAKGMVRTQQEIAAVNPSARFVHVDAGFRWEGDDLPLSREVLEERRFVSLDLITGRVVPGHPMHAYLAGNGIREDDLAWFADNAVTPDYVGVNYYPGFTTVRYRPDGATDPVEAGTAGLRDLIELYWNRYGLPIVVTETSRGGSVESRLAWLGESLEEVERLRAEGVPVLGYTWFPFFTLVDWLYRHDAKPADDWFVHMGLVDVVRGADRRLARVRTEVFAAFQERVREGATVRA
;
A
#
# COMPACT_ATOMS: atom_id res chain seq x y z
N MET A 1 28.80 -10.31 2.42
CA MET A 1 27.37 -9.93 2.52
C MET A 1 26.98 -9.46 1.14
N THR A 2 26.05 -10.11 0.48
CA THR A 2 25.48 -9.63 -0.79
C THR A 2 24.71 -8.35 -0.50
N THR A 3 24.93 -7.30 -1.27
CA THR A 3 24.18 -6.05 -1.17
C THR A 3 22.71 -6.35 -1.49
N HIS A 4 21.80 -5.78 -0.70
CA HIS A 4 20.36 -5.93 -0.96
C HIS A 4 20.03 -5.40 -2.37
N TRP A 5 19.14 -6.08 -3.09
CA TRP A 5 18.85 -5.79 -4.50
C TRP A 5 18.40 -4.35 -4.77
N LEU A 6 17.68 -3.69 -3.84
CA LEU A 6 17.33 -2.27 -3.94
C LEU A 6 18.50 -1.30 -3.67
N ARG A 7 19.70 -1.79 -3.38
CA ARG A 7 20.88 -0.93 -3.08
C ARG A 7 21.94 -0.93 -4.16
N ASP A 8 21.66 -1.42 -5.34
CA ASP A 8 22.59 -1.41 -6.48
C ASP A 8 22.54 -0.11 -7.30
N GLU A 9 21.92 0.95 -6.75
CA GLU A 9 21.79 2.31 -7.31
C GLU A 9 21.02 2.41 -8.63
N ARG A 10 20.40 1.34 -9.10
CA ARG A 10 19.59 1.37 -10.30
C ARG A 10 18.10 1.59 -9.98
N LEU A 11 17.33 1.96 -10.99
CA LEU A 11 15.87 1.93 -10.91
C LEU A 11 15.39 0.51 -11.20
N HIS A 12 14.68 -0.08 -10.26
CA HIS A 12 14.03 -1.38 -10.40
C HIS A 12 12.58 -1.21 -10.80
N PHE A 13 12.11 -2.06 -11.71
CA PHE A 13 10.74 -2.03 -12.19
C PHE A 13 9.92 -3.14 -11.56
N GLY A 14 8.78 -2.77 -11.01
CA GLY A 14 7.83 -3.70 -10.41
C GLY A 14 6.42 -3.48 -10.89
N VAL A 15 5.57 -4.44 -10.54
CA VAL A 15 4.12 -4.32 -10.65
C VAL A 15 3.49 -4.68 -9.31
N GLY A 16 2.23 -4.32 -9.08
CA GLY A 16 1.50 -4.76 -7.89
C GLY A 16 0.10 -5.21 -8.28
N ILE A 17 -0.39 -6.25 -7.65
CA ILE A 17 -1.77 -6.70 -7.81
C ILE A 17 -2.59 -6.08 -6.69
N GLU A 18 -3.74 -5.48 -7.04
CA GLU A 18 -4.65 -4.93 -6.05
C GLU A 18 -5.10 -6.03 -5.07
N ASP A 19 -4.89 -5.79 -3.79
CA ASP A 19 -5.03 -6.77 -2.72
C ASP A 19 -5.82 -6.22 -1.52
N THR A 20 -6.79 -5.34 -1.79
CA THR A 20 -7.71 -4.88 -0.75
C THR A 20 -8.54 -6.03 -0.20
N PHE A 21 -8.37 -6.33 1.09
CA PHE A 21 -9.08 -7.34 1.84
C PHE A 21 -9.89 -6.72 2.97
N VAL A 22 -11.18 -6.51 2.78
CA VAL A 22 -12.13 -6.08 3.82
C VAL A 22 -13.23 -7.13 3.94
N PRO A 23 -12.95 -8.28 4.60
CA PRO A 23 -13.83 -9.44 4.58
C PRO A 23 -15.10 -9.28 5.42
N GLN A 24 -15.19 -8.24 6.27
CA GLN A 24 -16.33 -8.00 7.12
C GLN A 24 -17.55 -7.59 6.30
N GLN A 25 -18.65 -8.26 6.55
CA GLN A 25 -19.96 -7.94 5.98
C GLN A 25 -20.78 -7.08 6.94
N GLY A 26 -21.74 -6.35 6.42
CA GLY A 26 -22.70 -5.56 7.19
C GLY A 26 -24.00 -5.35 6.42
N ILE A 27 -24.98 -4.72 7.06
CA ILE A 27 -26.24 -4.39 6.37
C ILE A 27 -25.95 -3.43 5.23
N GLY A 28 -26.27 -3.85 3.98
CA GLY A 28 -25.98 -3.08 2.78
C GLY A 28 -24.50 -2.93 2.44
N ARG A 29 -23.62 -3.77 3.01
CA ARG A 29 -22.18 -3.75 2.79
C ARG A 29 -21.66 -5.14 2.49
N ARG A 30 -21.12 -5.34 1.29
CA ARG A 30 -20.49 -6.58 0.86
C ARG A 30 -19.03 -6.64 1.35
N PRO A 31 -18.41 -7.82 1.46
CA PRO A 31 -16.98 -7.91 1.60
C PRO A 31 -16.30 -7.39 0.33
N ILE A 32 -15.07 -6.91 0.46
CA ILE A 32 -14.14 -6.77 -0.65
C ILE A 32 -13.01 -7.77 -0.42
N ASP A 33 -12.77 -8.58 -1.43
CA ASP A 33 -11.58 -9.37 -1.60
C ASP A 33 -11.22 -9.27 -3.09
N GLU A 34 -10.26 -8.42 -3.40
CA GLU A 34 -9.88 -8.13 -4.78
C GLU A 34 -9.35 -9.38 -5.48
N TYR A 35 -8.69 -10.30 -4.77
CA TYR A 35 -8.23 -11.55 -5.36
C TYR A 35 -9.38 -12.47 -5.75
N GLU A 36 -10.44 -12.56 -4.93
CA GLU A 36 -11.65 -13.31 -5.27
C GLU A 36 -12.39 -12.64 -6.44
N LEU A 37 -12.59 -11.32 -6.37
CA LEU A 37 -13.32 -10.55 -7.38
C LEU A 37 -12.64 -10.60 -8.76
N MET A 38 -11.31 -10.57 -8.78
CA MET A 38 -10.49 -10.67 -9.98
C MET A 38 -10.11 -12.12 -10.35
N GLN A 39 -10.60 -13.12 -9.61
CA GLN A 39 -10.26 -14.54 -9.81
C GLN A 39 -8.73 -14.79 -9.75
N HIS A 40 -8.01 -14.03 -8.92
CA HIS A 40 -6.58 -14.22 -8.74
C HIS A 40 -6.26 -15.51 -8.00
N TYR A 41 -7.12 -15.95 -7.08
CA TYR A 41 -6.92 -17.23 -6.38
C TYR A 41 -6.87 -18.43 -7.32
N GLU A 42 -7.59 -18.38 -8.45
CA GLU A 42 -7.60 -19.43 -9.45
C GLU A 42 -6.51 -19.23 -10.53
N ASN A 43 -6.24 -17.96 -10.89
CA ASN A 43 -5.37 -17.61 -12.01
C ASN A 43 -3.98 -17.13 -11.55
N TRP A 44 -3.64 -17.23 -10.29
CA TRP A 44 -2.44 -16.64 -9.70
C TRP A 44 -1.14 -17.00 -10.43
N ARG A 45 -1.03 -18.25 -10.98
CA ARG A 45 0.15 -18.66 -11.74
C ARG A 45 0.28 -17.85 -13.02
N GLU A 46 -0.81 -17.74 -13.79
CA GLU A 46 -0.84 -16.96 -15.02
C GLU A 46 -0.56 -15.48 -14.73
N ASP A 47 -1.13 -14.93 -13.66
CA ASP A 47 -0.93 -13.53 -13.26
C ASP A 47 0.53 -13.24 -12.89
N LEU A 48 1.20 -14.15 -12.17
CA LEU A 48 2.62 -14.00 -11.83
C LEU A 48 3.53 -14.21 -13.03
N ASP A 49 3.21 -15.17 -13.91
CA ASP A 49 3.94 -15.38 -15.18
C ASP A 49 3.83 -14.15 -16.08
N LEU A 50 2.64 -13.52 -16.14
CA LEU A 50 2.42 -12.26 -16.87
C LEU A 50 3.25 -11.10 -16.28
N ALA A 51 3.43 -11.03 -14.96
CA ALA A 51 4.28 -10.03 -14.34
C ALA A 51 5.74 -10.16 -14.78
N VAL A 52 6.26 -11.39 -14.83
CA VAL A 52 7.60 -11.66 -15.36
C VAL A 52 7.67 -11.36 -16.87
N GLU A 53 6.63 -11.72 -17.64
CA GLU A 53 6.54 -11.39 -19.06
C GLU A 53 6.55 -9.88 -19.30
N ALA A 54 5.89 -9.09 -18.43
CA ALA A 54 5.96 -7.63 -18.47
C ALA A 54 7.36 -7.08 -18.20
N GLY A 55 8.28 -7.92 -17.70
CA GLY A 55 9.64 -7.54 -17.33
C GLY A 55 9.79 -7.08 -15.87
N ALA A 56 8.78 -7.30 -15.04
CA ALA A 56 8.87 -6.95 -13.63
C ALA A 56 9.99 -7.71 -12.93
N GLU A 57 10.85 -7.00 -12.21
CA GLU A 57 11.91 -7.55 -11.38
C GLU A 57 11.39 -7.94 -9.99
N PHE A 58 10.32 -7.28 -9.57
CA PHE A 58 9.63 -7.55 -8.32
C PHE A 58 8.12 -7.31 -8.45
N ILE A 59 7.39 -7.87 -7.51
CA ILE A 59 5.95 -7.64 -7.37
C ILE A 59 5.64 -7.17 -5.95
N ARG A 60 4.75 -6.17 -5.81
CA ARG A 60 4.02 -5.93 -4.55
C ARG A 60 2.81 -6.83 -4.52
N TRP A 61 2.69 -7.63 -3.48
CA TRP A 61 1.69 -8.69 -3.42
C TRP A 61 1.27 -8.96 -1.99
N GLY A 62 -0.04 -8.97 -1.75
CA GLY A 62 -0.61 -9.08 -0.42
C GLY A 62 -0.93 -10.49 0.01
N ILE A 63 -0.76 -10.73 1.31
CA ILE A 63 -1.18 -11.97 1.93
C ILE A 63 -2.58 -11.75 2.53
N PRO A 64 -3.60 -12.51 2.12
CA PRO A 64 -4.94 -12.42 2.70
C PRO A 64 -4.95 -13.01 4.12
N TRP A 65 -4.56 -12.19 5.12
CA TRP A 65 -4.40 -12.61 6.51
C TRP A 65 -5.63 -13.40 7.01
N TYR A 66 -6.84 -12.96 6.67
CA TYR A 66 -8.08 -13.58 7.12
C TYR A 66 -8.29 -15.02 6.59
N LEU A 67 -7.68 -15.37 5.46
CA LEU A 67 -7.69 -16.74 4.90
C LEU A 67 -6.54 -17.58 5.45
N VAL A 68 -5.37 -16.96 5.61
CA VAL A 68 -4.15 -17.65 6.06
C VAL A 68 -4.24 -18.02 7.55
N GLU A 69 -4.88 -17.18 8.36
CA GLU A 69 -5.14 -17.43 9.78
C GLU A 69 -6.66 -17.44 10.06
N PRO A 70 -7.38 -18.51 9.67
CA PRO A 70 -8.83 -18.60 9.82
C PRO A 70 -9.28 -18.64 11.29
N ARG A 71 -8.39 -18.97 12.22
CA ARG A 71 -8.57 -18.90 13.68
C ARG A 71 -7.28 -18.45 14.34
N PRO A 72 -7.34 -17.79 15.50
CA PRO A 72 -6.14 -17.31 16.19
C PRO A 72 -5.07 -18.38 16.38
N GLY A 73 -3.90 -18.21 15.77
CA GLY A 73 -2.76 -19.12 15.84
C GLY A 73 -2.88 -20.40 15.00
N GLU A 74 -3.95 -20.57 14.24
CA GLU A 74 -4.13 -21.69 13.31
C GLU A 74 -3.92 -21.21 11.87
N PHE A 75 -2.83 -21.64 11.23
CA PHE A 75 -2.44 -21.19 9.91
C PHE A 75 -2.73 -22.22 8.82
N ASP A 76 -3.26 -21.78 7.69
CA ASP A 76 -3.36 -22.56 6.46
C ASP A 76 -2.39 -21.99 5.40
N TRP A 77 -1.25 -22.65 5.26
CA TRP A 77 -0.17 -22.22 4.37
C TRP A 77 -0.23 -22.80 2.97
N ARG A 78 -1.16 -23.73 2.70
CA ARG A 78 -1.14 -24.56 1.47
C ARG A 78 -1.07 -23.74 0.21
N TRP A 79 -1.89 -22.71 0.09
CA TRP A 79 -1.89 -21.84 -1.09
C TRP A 79 -0.64 -20.96 -1.14
N LEU A 80 -0.26 -20.35 -0.03
CA LEU A 80 0.94 -19.51 0.04
C LEU A 80 2.23 -20.30 -0.27
N ASP A 81 2.33 -21.54 0.17
CA ASP A 81 3.48 -22.39 -0.13
C ASP A 81 3.63 -22.60 -1.65
N GLU A 82 2.52 -22.83 -2.36
CA GLU A 82 2.56 -22.98 -3.81
C GLU A 82 2.92 -21.66 -4.52
N VAL A 83 2.34 -20.54 -4.08
CA VAL A 83 2.62 -19.21 -4.63
C VAL A 83 4.09 -18.84 -4.42
N SER A 84 4.60 -19.00 -3.20
CA SER A 84 5.99 -18.71 -2.83
C SER A 84 6.97 -19.54 -3.65
N ALA A 85 6.72 -20.85 -3.76
CA ALA A 85 7.56 -21.76 -4.55
C ALA A 85 7.55 -21.38 -6.04
N HIS A 86 6.42 -20.94 -6.58
CA HIS A 86 6.32 -20.50 -7.98
C HIS A 86 7.09 -19.20 -8.20
N MET A 87 6.88 -18.17 -7.38
CA MET A 87 7.63 -16.91 -7.46
C MET A 87 9.14 -17.16 -7.46
N GLN A 88 9.60 -18.04 -6.56
CA GLN A 88 11.00 -18.44 -6.50
C GLN A 88 11.47 -19.13 -7.80
N SER A 89 10.65 -20.02 -8.37
CA SER A 89 10.99 -20.78 -9.59
C SER A 89 11.10 -19.89 -10.82
N ILE A 90 10.32 -18.81 -10.90
CA ILE A 90 10.33 -17.85 -12.02
C ILE A 90 11.24 -16.64 -11.75
N GLY A 91 11.90 -16.60 -10.58
CA GLY A 91 12.83 -15.52 -10.21
C GLY A 91 12.17 -14.18 -9.90
N LEU A 92 10.88 -14.16 -9.61
CA LEU A 92 10.13 -12.94 -9.25
C LEU A 92 10.29 -12.65 -7.77
N ARG A 93 10.90 -11.51 -7.43
CA ARG A 93 11.00 -11.03 -6.03
C ARG A 93 9.64 -10.52 -5.56
N CYS A 94 9.39 -10.64 -4.27
CA CYS A 94 8.15 -10.16 -3.67
C CYS A 94 8.45 -9.13 -2.57
N VAL A 95 7.83 -7.96 -2.66
CA VAL A 95 7.63 -7.06 -1.53
C VAL A 95 6.27 -7.45 -0.94
N VAL A 96 6.31 -8.12 0.19
CA VAL A 96 5.13 -8.71 0.81
C VAL A 96 4.32 -7.64 1.51
N ASP A 97 3.07 -7.45 1.09
CA ASP A 97 2.10 -6.65 1.80
C ASP A 97 1.40 -7.52 2.85
N LEU A 98 1.73 -7.31 4.13
CA LEU A 98 1.22 -8.15 5.21
C LEU A 98 -0.23 -7.84 5.55
N MET A 99 -0.66 -6.60 5.33
CA MET A 99 -2.02 -6.17 5.57
C MET A 99 -2.41 -5.05 4.60
N HIS A 100 -3.43 -5.33 3.78
CA HIS A 100 -4.02 -4.34 2.88
C HIS A 100 -5.45 -4.10 3.33
N TYR A 101 -5.56 -3.31 4.40
CA TYR A 101 -6.69 -2.71 5.12
C TYR A 101 -7.46 -3.64 6.06
N GLY A 102 -7.78 -4.87 5.71
CA GLY A 102 -8.69 -5.70 6.50
C GLY A 102 -8.01 -6.57 7.54
N THR A 103 -8.79 -6.99 8.55
CA THR A 103 -8.37 -7.94 9.59
C THR A 103 -9.17 -9.23 9.48
N PRO A 104 -8.71 -10.35 10.08
CA PRO A 104 -9.48 -11.57 10.16
C PRO A 104 -10.84 -11.39 10.83
N LEU A 105 -11.81 -12.21 10.42
CA LEU A 105 -13.19 -12.15 10.96
C LEU A 105 -13.30 -12.51 12.45
N TRP A 106 -12.32 -13.24 12.98
CA TRP A 106 -12.27 -13.60 14.42
C TRP A 106 -11.73 -12.46 15.31
N LEU A 107 -11.16 -11.39 14.73
CA LEU A 107 -10.66 -10.25 15.50
C LEU A 107 -11.79 -9.23 15.69
N ASP A 108 -12.56 -9.39 16.75
CA ASP A 108 -13.65 -8.49 17.08
C ASP A 108 -13.17 -7.05 17.25
N ASN A 109 -13.96 -6.10 16.74
CA ASN A 109 -13.66 -4.67 16.76
C ASN A 109 -12.36 -4.26 16.02
N GLN A 110 -11.77 -5.13 15.21
CA GLN A 110 -10.63 -4.89 14.33
C GLN A 110 -9.49 -4.11 15.05
N PHE A 111 -9.13 -2.93 14.56
CA PHE A 111 -7.98 -2.14 15.05
C PHE A 111 -8.17 -1.60 16.46
N VAL A 112 -9.42 -1.42 16.94
CA VAL A 112 -9.68 -0.95 18.31
C VAL A 112 -9.74 -2.10 19.32
N ASN A 113 -9.54 -3.33 18.87
CA ASN A 113 -9.27 -4.45 19.75
C ASN A 113 -7.90 -4.29 20.41
N ALA A 114 -7.85 -4.33 21.73
CA ALA A 114 -6.60 -4.14 22.47
C ALA A 114 -5.50 -5.17 22.13
N SER A 115 -5.89 -6.34 21.60
CA SER A 115 -4.93 -7.36 21.20
C SER A 115 -4.46 -7.23 19.74
N TYR A 116 -4.99 -6.27 18.95
CA TYR A 116 -4.64 -6.12 17.53
C TYR A 116 -3.13 -6.04 17.29
N PRO A 117 -2.35 -5.19 17.98
CA PRO A 117 -0.93 -5.05 17.72
C PRO A 117 -0.15 -6.36 17.89
N GLU A 118 -0.48 -7.14 18.93
CA GLU A 118 0.15 -8.43 19.19
C GLU A 118 -0.31 -9.52 18.21
N ARG A 119 -1.57 -9.45 17.75
CA ARG A 119 -2.11 -10.43 16.78
C ARG A 119 -1.50 -10.24 15.40
N VAL A 120 -1.46 -9.02 14.88
CA VAL A 120 -0.84 -8.75 13.58
C VAL A 120 0.66 -9.06 13.60
N ALA A 121 1.34 -8.75 14.70
CA ALA A 121 2.76 -9.06 14.86
C ALA A 121 3.04 -10.58 14.94
N SER A 122 2.19 -11.34 15.64
CA SER A 122 2.29 -12.80 15.70
C SER A 122 2.09 -13.46 14.33
N TYR A 123 1.11 -13.00 13.56
CA TYR A 123 0.89 -13.42 12.19
C TYR A 123 2.11 -13.09 11.30
N ALA A 124 2.58 -11.85 11.34
CA ALA A 124 3.71 -11.40 10.56
C ALA A 124 4.99 -12.18 10.88
N ARG A 125 5.23 -12.48 12.18
CA ARG A 125 6.31 -13.35 12.62
C ARG A 125 6.20 -14.74 12.00
N ALA A 126 5.01 -15.35 12.01
CA ALA A 126 4.80 -16.68 11.44
C ALA A 126 5.07 -16.71 9.92
N VAL A 127 4.68 -15.66 9.19
CA VAL A 127 5.03 -15.48 7.77
C VAL A 127 6.55 -15.39 7.59
N ALA A 128 7.21 -14.52 8.35
CA ALA A 128 8.65 -14.29 8.23
C ALA A 128 9.49 -15.53 8.61
N GLU A 129 9.08 -16.30 9.62
CA GLU A 129 9.73 -17.57 9.98
C GLU A 129 9.56 -18.62 8.88
N ARG A 130 8.35 -18.73 8.30
CA ARG A 130 8.07 -19.75 7.30
C ARG A 130 8.79 -19.52 5.98
N TYR A 131 8.84 -18.26 5.53
CA TYR A 131 9.37 -17.90 4.22
C TYR A 131 10.74 -17.20 4.30
N ALA A 132 11.47 -17.38 5.40
CA ALA A 132 12.82 -16.84 5.58
C ALA A 132 13.74 -17.20 4.41
N GLY A 133 14.43 -16.22 3.84
CA GLY A 133 15.31 -16.40 2.68
C GLY A 133 14.58 -16.54 1.33
N VAL A 134 13.24 -16.48 1.32
CA VAL A 134 12.41 -16.38 0.12
C VAL A 134 11.77 -15.01 0.04
N TRP A 135 11.15 -14.59 1.12
CA TRP A 135 10.55 -13.27 1.30
C TRP A 135 11.26 -12.53 2.43
N ASP A 136 12.02 -11.52 2.06
CA ASP A 136 12.77 -10.70 3.01
C ASP A 136 12.36 -9.22 2.97
N ASP A 137 11.50 -8.82 2.02
CA ASP A 137 11.00 -7.45 1.88
C ASP A 137 9.53 -7.37 2.31
N PHE A 138 9.23 -6.52 3.31
CA PHE A 138 7.92 -6.45 3.94
C PHE A 138 7.37 -5.04 4.00
N THR A 139 6.10 -4.88 3.64
CA THR A 139 5.24 -3.76 4.00
C THR A 139 4.35 -4.19 5.17
N PRO A 140 4.54 -3.65 6.37
CA PRO A 140 3.71 -4.03 7.53
C PRO A 140 2.23 -3.75 7.35
N LEU A 141 1.90 -2.64 6.69
CA LEU A 141 0.54 -2.20 6.37
C LEU A 141 0.59 -1.23 5.19
N ASN A 142 -0.29 -1.44 4.21
CA ASN A 142 -0.53 -0.49 3.14
C ASN A 142 -1.31 0.73 3.66
N GLU A 143 -0.85 1.93 3.34
CA GLU A 143 -1.54 3.22 3.52
C GLU A 143 -2.25 3.39 4.87
N PRO A 144 -1.55 3.40 5.99
CA PRO A 144 -2.16 3.51 7.32
C PRO A 144 -3.02 4.77 7.50
N VAL A 145 -2.70 5.87 6.80
CA VAL A 145 -3.51 7.10 6.87
C VAL A 145 -4.86 6.91 6.16
N ILE A 146 -4.87 6.27 4.98
CA ILE A 146 -6.12 5.89 4.28
C ILE A 146 -6.97 4.97 5.14
N ASN A 147 -6.32 3.93 5.69
CA ASN A 147 -7.01 2.98 6.57
C ASN A 147 -7.66 3.71 7.75
N ALA A 148 -6.96 4.64 8.39
CA ALA A 148 -7.49 5.43 9.50
C ALA A 148 -8.62 6.39 9.08
N ILE A 149 -8.57 6.94 7.87
CA ILE A 149 -9.66 7.74 7.31
C ILE A 149 -10.92 6.89 7.13
N TYR A 150 -10.84 5.81 6.38
CA TYR A 150 -12.02 4.97 6.09
C TYR A 150 -12.57 4.25 7.32
N CYS A 151 -11.71 3.79 8.22
CA CYS A 151 -12.10 3.01 9.40
C CYS A 151 -12.44 3.89 10.62
N GLY A 152 -11.84 5.07 10.70
CA GLY A 152 -11.85 5.91 11.90
C GLY A 152 -12.50 7.27 11.72
N GLU A 153 -12.38 7.92 10.58
CA GLU A 153 -12.89 9.27 10.34
C GLU A 153 -14.24 9.25 9.62
N ASP A 154 -14.33 8.51 8.52
CA ASP A 154 -15.51 8.47 7.65
C ASP A 154 -16.52 7.39 8.04
N GLY A 155 -16.10 6.39 8.80
CA GLY A 155 -16.95 5.26 9.15
C GLY A 155 -17.39 4.42 7.97
N THR A 156 -16.61 4.43 6.88
CA THR A 156 -16.91 3.69 5.64
C THR A 156 -16.58 2.21 5.79
N TRP A 157 -15.48 1.90 6.48
CA TRP A 157 -15.00 0.54 6.74
C TRP A 157 -15.02 0.20 8.25
N PRO A 158 -15.03 -1.10 8.60
CA PRO A 158 -14.97 -1.51 10.00
C PRO A 158 -13.65 -1.01 10.66
N PRO A 159 -13.71 -0.58 11.91
CA PRO A 159 -14.79 -0.68 12.89
C PRO A 159 -15.84 0.44 12.86
N TYR A 160 -15.94 1.21 11.77
CA TYR A 160 -16.97 2.24 11.53
C TYR A 160 -16.95 3.39 12.56
N LEU A 161 -15.78 3.76 13.06
CA LEU A 161 -15.62 4.96 13.85
C LEU A 161 -15.71 6.20 12.96
N THR A 162 -15.97 7.35 13.55
CA THR A 162 -16.12 8.63 12.83
C THR A 162 -15.42 9.77 13.55
N GLY A 163 -15.05 10.81 12.81
CA GLY A 163 -14.46 12.03 13.34
C GLY A 163 -12.99 11.90 13.77
N ASP A 164 -12.46 13.00 14.28
CA ASP A 164 -11.03 13.10 14.62
C ASP A 164 -10.60 12.15 15.76
N ASP A 165 -11.49 11.87 16.69
CA ASP A 165 -11.24 10.90 17.77
C ASP A 165 -11.21 9.46 17.22
N GLY A 166 -12.06 9.14 16.25
CA GLY A 166 -12.06 7.86 15.55
C GLY A 166 -10.79 7.67 14.73
N PHE A 167 -10.41 8.67 13.92
CA PHE A 167 -9.13 8.68 13.21
C PHE A 167 -7.96 8.46 14.16
N SER A 168 -7.90 9.23 15.25
CA SER A 168 -6.80 9.18 16.21
C SER A 168 -6.66 7.80 16.87
N LYS A 169 -7.77 7.17 17.23
CA LYS A 169 -7.77 5.80 17.80
C LYS A 169 -7.24 4.77 16.80
N VAL A 170 -7.71 4.85 15.56
CA VAL A 170 -7.32 3.88 14.51
C VAL A 170 -5.85 4.06 14.13
N ILE A 171 -5.40 5.28 13.83
CA ILE A 171 -4.00 5.51 13.40
C ILE A 171 -2.98 5.10 14.46
N VAL A 172 -3.27 5.37 15.74
CA VAL A 172 -2.40 4.96 16.86
C VAL A 172 -2.36 3.45 17.01
N ALA A 173 -3.50 2.77 16.87
CA ALA A 173 -3.55 1.30 16.92
C ALA A 173 -2.79 0.66 15.74
N LEU A 174 -3.00 1.17 14.52
CA LEU A 174 -2.28 0.74 13.32
C LEU A 174 -0.76 0.92 13.49
N ALA A 175 -0.33 2.10 13.91
CA ALA A 175 1.09 2.39 14.14
C ALA A 175 1.70 1.45 15.20
N LYS A 176 1.00 1.15 16.31
CA LYS A 176 1.45 0.14 17.29
C LYS A 176 1.59 -1.25 16.64
N GLY A 177 0.62 -1.65 15.83
CA GLY A 177 0.69 -2.89 15.06
C GLY A 177 1.92 -2.93 14.15
N MET A 178 2.20 -1.85 13.43
CA MET A 178 3.36 -1.75 12.53
C MET A 178 4.69 -1.85 13.30
N VAL A 179 4.82 -1.16 14.44
CA VAL A 179 6.02 -1.26 15.29
C VAL A 179 6.23 -2.70 15.75
N ARG A 180 5.20 -3.33 16.30
CA ARG A 180 5.27 -4.72 16.78
C ARG A 180 5.58 -5.71 15.64
N THR A 181 4.98 -5.50 14.48
CA THR A 181 5.25 -6.29 13.26
C THR A 181 6.73 -6.23 12.88
N GLN A 182 7.30 -5.03 12.79
CA GLN A 182 8.73 -4.89 12.43
C GLN A 182 9.63 -5.54 13.49
N GLN A 183 9.35 -5.35 14.76
CA GLN A 183 10.11 -5.95 15.86
C GLN A 183 10.09 -7.48 15.81
N GLU A 184 8.91 -8.08 15.63
CA GLU A 184 8.75 -9.53 15.61
C GLU A 184 9.38 -10.17 14.35
N ILE A 185 9.24 -9.53 13.17
CA ILE A 185 9.91 -9.99 11.95
C ILE A 185 11.43 -9.91 12.11
N ALA A 186 11.97 -8.76 12.56
CA ALA A 186 13.40 -8.57 12.72
C ALA A 186 14.02 -9.57 13.73
N ALA A 187 13.25 -10.01 14.71
CA ALA A 187 13.71 -11.00 15.69
C ALA A 187 13.92 -12.40 15.09
N VAL A 188 13.23 -12.73 14.00
CA VAL A 188 13.30 -14.07 13.37
C VAL A 188 13.92 -14.07 11.98
N ASN A 189 13.92 -12.93 11.29
CA ASN A 189 14.54 -12.74 9.99
C ASN A 189 15.48 -11.53 9.98
N PRO A 190 16.77 -11.71 10.30
CA PRO A 190 17.74 -10.60 10.30
C PRO A 190 18.01 -9.98 8.92
N SER A 191 17.59 -10.66 7.85
CA SER A 191 17.70 -10.15 6.46
C SER A 191 16.51 -9.25 6.07
N ALA A 192 15.45 -9.23 6.88
CA ALA A 192 14.24 -8.49 6.58
C ALA A 192 14.52 -7.01 6.33
N ARG A 193 13.81 -6.46 5.35
CA ARG A 193 13.77 -5.05 5.00
C ARG A 193 12.33 -4.56 5.04
N PHE A 194 12.17 -3.33 5.48
CA PHE A 194 10.86 -2.76 5.69
C PHE A 194 10.63 -1.59 4.76
N VAL A 195 9.57 -1.66 3.99
CA VAL A 195 9.06 -0.59 3.14
C VAL A 195 7.84 0.01 3.83
N HIS A 196 7.95 1.24 4.32
CA HIS A 196 6.78 1.97 4.80
C HIS A 196 6.03 2.54 3.60
N VAL A 197 4.76 2.23 3.45
CA VAL A 197 3.96 2.64 2.28
C VAL A 197 2.81 3.55 2.73
N ASP A 198 2.73 4.75 2.15
CA ASP A 198 1.61 5.65 2.41
C ASP A 198 1.18 6.43 1.16
N ALA A 199 -0.09 6.86 1.13
CA ALA A 199 -0.70 7.59 0.03
C ALA A 199 -0.23 9.05 -0.06
N GLY A 200 0.33 9.60 0.99
CA GLY A 200 0.91 10.94 1.01
C GLY A 200 0.01 12.05 0.48
N PHE A 201 -1.20 12.18 1.00
CA PHE A 201 -2.19 13.17 0.54
C PHE A 201 -1.66 14.59 0.42
N ARG A 202 -2.17 15.30 -0.59
CA ARG A 202 -1.97 16.74 -0.79
C ARG A 202 -3.32 17.46 -0.76
N TRP A 203 -3.33 18.64 -0.16
CA TRP A 203 -4.54 19.48 -0.06
C TRP A 203 -4.32 20.83 -0.71
N GLU A 204 -5.29 21.27 -1.48
CA GLU A 204 -5.34 22.59 -2.09
C GLU A 204 -6.52 23.41 -1.55
N GLY A 205 -6.43 24.75 -1.70
CA GLY A 205 -7.46 25.68 -1.27
C GLY A 205 -7.31 26.14 0.17
N ASP A 206 -8.24 26.99 0.61
CA ASP A 206 -8.21 27.63 1.93
C ASP A 206 -9.35 27.17 2.85
N ASP A 207 -10.37 26.50 2.30
CA ASP A 207 -11.51 25.95 3.06
C ASP A 207 -11.14 24.58 3.69
N LEU A 208 -10.17 24.59 4.63
CA LEU A 208 -9.66 23.37 5.22
C LEU A 208 -10.43 23.01 6.51
N PRO A 209 -10.76 21.71 6.74
CA PRO A 209 -11.48 21.28 7.95
C PRO A 209 -10.61 21.33 9.21
N LEU A 210 -9.31 21.30 9.05
CA LEU A 210 -8.30 21.40 10.11
C LEU A 210 -7.32 22.53 9.75
N SER A 211 -6.50 22.94 10.71
CA SER A 211 -5.42 23.88 10.38
C SER A 211 -4.51 23.27 9.29
N ARG A 212 -3.97 24.12 8.42
CA ARG A 212 -3.04 23.67 7.37
C ARG A 212 -1.86 22.90 7.95
N GLU A 213 -1.32 23.38 9.08
CA GLU A 213 -0.22 22.72 9.79
C GLU A 213 -0.59 21.28 10.18
N VAL A 214 -1.76 21.06 10.78
CA VAL A 214 -2.22 19.71 11.14
C VAL A 214 -2.41 18.82 9.93
N LEU A 215 -3.00 19.33 8.85
CA LEU A 215 -3.19 18.55 7.63
C LEU A 215 -1.86 18.18 6.97
N GLU A 216 -0.91 19.10 6.90
CA GLU A 216 0.42 18.83 6.34
C GLU A 216 1.20 17.80 7.15
N GLU A 217 1.11 17.84 8.47
CA GLU A 217 1.74 16.85 9.36
C GLU A 217 1.00 15.51 9.39
N ARG A 218 -0.32 15.53 9.17
CA ARG A 218 -1.17 14.34 9.18
C ARG A 218 -0.77 13.31 8.12
N ARG A 219 -0.26 13.75 6.96
CA ARG A 219 0.25 12.83 5.92
C ARG A 219 1.44 11.98 6.37
N PHE A 220 2.18 12.46 7.38
CA PHE A 220 3.36 11.79 7.91
C PHE A 220 3.10 11.05 9.22
N VAL A 221 1.88 11.16 9.78
CA VAL A 221 1.61 10.75 11.17
C VAL A 221 1.93 9.29 11.43
N SER A 222 1.68 8.40 10.49
CA SER A 222 1.98 6.97 10.61
C SER A 222 3.48 6.73 10.76
N LEU A 223 4.28 7.30 9.87
CA LEU A 223 5.75 7.15 9.87
C LEU A 223 6.38 7.91 11.05
N ASP A 224 5.87 9.09 11.40
CA ASP A 224 6.35 9.83 12.57
C ASP A 224 6.04 9.11 13.88
N LEU A 225 4.88 8.45 14.01
CA LEU A 225 4.58 7.61 15.15
C LEU A 225 5.57 6.46 15.27
N ILE A 226 5.71 5.64 14.22
CA ILE A 226 6.58 4.45 14.31
C ILE A 226 8.05 4.79 14.49
N THR A 227 8.49 5.98 14.04
CA THR A 227 9.87 6.46 14.24
C THR A 227 10.06 7.26 15.51
N GLY A 228 9.04 7.36 16.38
CA GLY A 228 9.12 8.02 17.68
C GLY A 228 9.24 9.54 17.62
N ARG A 229 8.84 10.18 16.52
CA ARG A 229 8.94 11.62 16.31
C ARG A 229 7.78 12.41 16.93
N VAL A 230 6.65 11.76 17.18
CA VAL A 230 5.44 12.39 17.75
C VAL A 230 5.63 12.58 19.26
N VAL A 231 6.41 13.57 19.64
CA VAL A 231 6.73 13.95 21.02
C VAL A 231 6.11 15.31 21.37
N PRO A 232 6.08 15.72 22.65
CA PRO A 232 5.59 17.05 23.05
C PRO A 232 6.25 18.17 22.22
N GLY A 233 5.41 19.01 21.60
CA GLY A 233 5.82 20.05 20.65
C GLY A 233 5.62 19.70 19.18
N HIS A 234 5.40 18.45 18.85
CA HIS A 234 5.00 18.04 17.49
C HIS A 234 3.52 18.36 17.27
N PRO A 235 3.09 18.94 16.11
CA PRO A 235 1.67 19.29 15.88
C PRO A 235 0.73 18.10 16.06
N MET A 236 1.12 16.91 15.57
CA MET A 236 0.31 15.70 15.73
C MET A 236 0.25 15.18 17.17
N HIS A 237 1.21 15.51 18.04
CA HIS A 237 1.11 15.16 19.47
C HIS A 237 -0.08 15.87 20.11
N ALA A 238 -0.19 17.18 19.92
CA ALA A 238 -1.29 17.97 20.46
C ALA A 238 -2.64 17.56 19.85
N TYR A 239 -2.65 17.27 18.54
CA TYR A 239 -3.86 16.79 17.85
C TYR A 239 -4.34 15.44 18.41
N LEU A 240 -3.46 14.44 18.50
CA LEU A 240 -3.82 13.11 19.00
C LEU A 240 -4.24 13.14 20.49
N ALA A 241 -3.51 13.87 21.34
CA ALA A 241 -3.86 14.02 22.74
C ALA A 241 -5.22 14.74 22.91
N GLY A 242 -5.47 15.79 22.12
CA GLY A 242 -6.75 16.51 22.09
C GLY A 242 -7.94 15.64 21.65
N ASN A 243 -7.69 14.58 20.87
CA ASN A 243 -8.67 13.60 20.41
C ASN A 243 -8.65 12.30 21.24
N GLY A 244 -8.19 12.36 22.49
CA GLY A 244 -8.37 11.32 23.50
C GLY A 244 -7.29 10.23 23.52
N ILE A 245 -6.17 10.40 22.84
CA ILE A 245 -5.02 9.50 22.98
C ILE A 245 -4.26 9.86 24.25
N ARG A 246 -3.94 8.88 25.07
CA ARG A 246 -3.24 9.08 26.34
C ARG A 246 -1.77 9.42 26.10
N GLU A 247 -1.21 10.26 26.95
CA GLU A 247 0.21 10.62 26.91
C GLU A 247 1.14 9.38 26.97
N ASP A 248 0.79 8.38 27.81
CA ASP A 248 1.54 7.13 27.92
C ASP A 248 1.55 6.35 26.59
N ASP A 249 0.45 6.41 25.81
CA ASP A 249 0.34 5.75 24.52
C ASP A 249 1.19 6.44 23.46
N LEU A 250 1.35 7.77 23.54
CA LEU A 250 2.24 8.54 22.67
C LEU A 250 3.71 8.35 23.05
N ALA A 251 4.03 8.39 24.35
CA ALA A 251 5.37 8.16 24.87
C ALA A 251 5.90 6.75 24.50
N TRP A 252 5.00 5.76 24.44
CA TRP A 252 5.35 4.39 24.06
C TRP A 252 6.08 4.32 22.72
N PHE A 253 5.72 5.14 21.73
CA PHE A 253 6.36 5.14 20.42
C PHE A 253 7.82 5.60 20.47
N ALA A 254 8.15 6.57 21.32
CA ALA A 254 9.53 7.01 21.50
C ALA A 254 10.41 5.89 22.08
N ASP A 255 9.86 5.12 23.04
CA ASP A 255 10.56 4.01 23.67
C ASP A 255 10.67 2.76 22.78
N ASN A 256 9.81 2.63 21.78
CA ASN A 256 9.71 1.45 20.92
C ASN A 256 9.95 1.76 19.43
N ALA A 257 10.56 2.90 19.13
CA ALA A 257 10.73 3.37 17.76
C ALA A 257 11.43 2.34 16.86
N VAL A 258 10.93 2.23 15.64
CA VAL A 258 11.52 1.45 14.56
C VAL A 258 11.73 2.35 13.32
N THR A 259 12.69 2.00 12.49
CA THR A 259 12.95 2.75 11.25
C THR A 259 12.81 1.79 10.07
N PRO A 260 12.00 2.12 9.06
CA PRO A 260 11.96 1.34 7.82
C PRO A 260 13.26 1.55 7.02
N ASP A 261 13.56 0.62 6.11
CA ASP A 261 14.70 0.74 5.20
C ASP A 261 14.40 1.69 4.02
N TYR A 262 13.13 1.75 3.61
CA TYR A 262 12.65 2.51 2.44
C TYR A 262 11.31 3.18 2.76
N VAL A 263 11.06 4.31 2.09
CA VAL A 263 9.74 4.94 2.07
C VAL A 263 9.08 4.66 0.73
N GLY A 264 7.93 4.02 0.77
CA GLY A 264 7.04 3.79 -0.35
C GLY A 264 6.08 4.94 -0.53
N VAL A 265 5.97 5.45 -1.75
CA VAL A 265 5.05 6.51 -2.11
C VAL A 265 4.00 5.96 -3.07
N ASN A 266 2.75 5.98 -2.65
CA ASN A 266 1.60 5.72 -3.50
C ASN A 266 1.11 7.05 -4.05
N TYR A 267 1.10 7.18 -5.38
CA TYR A 267 0.69 8.41 -6.03
C TYR A 267 -0.16 8.17 -7.27
N TYR A 268 -1.33 8.79 -7.29
CA TYR A 268 -2.25 8.78 -8.42
C TYR A 268 -2.59 10.22 -8.81
N PRO A 269 -2.31 10.67 -10.05
CA PRO A 269 -2.42 12.08 -10.42
C PRO A 269 -3.82 12.67 -10.26
N GLY A 270 -4.87 11.85 -10.36
CA GLY A 270 -6.26 12.25 -10.23
C GLY A 270 -6.91 11.98 -8.87
N PHE A 271 -6.17 11.41 -7.88
CA PHE A 271 -6.76 11.04 -6.57
C PHE A 271 -5.96 11.58 -5.38
N THR A 272 -4.64 11.63 -5.47
CA THR A 272 -3.77 11.96 -4.34
C THR A 272 -3.87 13.42 -3.91
N THR A 273 -4.21 14.34 -4.82
CA THR A 273 -4.45 15.73 -4.49
C THR A 273 -5.94 16.00 -4.44
N VAL A 274 -6.41 16.62 -3.34
CA VAL A 274 -7.81 16.98 -3.16
C VAL A 274 -7.96 18.45 -2.79
N ARG A 275 -9.11 19.03 -3.15
CA ARG A 275 -9.53 20.37 -2.73
C ARG A 275 -10.78 20.23 -1.90
N TYR A 276 -10.76 20.82 -0.70
CA TYR A 276 -11.95 20.90 0.13
C TYR A 276 -12.93 21.93 -0.40
N ARG A 277 -14.21 21.60 -0.33
CA ARG A 277 -15.33 22.52 -0.56
C ARG A 277 -15.83 23.09 0.76
N PRO A 278 -16.58 24.23 0.74
CA PRO A 278 -17.15 24.81 1.96
C PRO A 278 -18.11 23.88 2.73
N ASP A 279 -18.67 22.87 2.09
CA ASP A 279 -19.53 21.85 2.71
C ASP A 279 -18.74 20.69 3.36
N GLY A 280 -17.40 20.75 3.31
CA GLY A 280 -16.51 19.74 3.84
C GLY A 280 -16.23 18.56 2.89
N ALA A 281 -16.93 18.49 1.76
CA ALA A 281 -16.63 17.48 0.75
C ALA A 281 -15.33 17.81 0.00
N THR A 282 -14.74 16.80 -0.65
CA THR A 282 -13.51 16.96 -1.43
C THR A 282 -13.76 16.73 -2.90
N ASP A 283 -13.08 17.52 -3.74
CA ASP A 283 -12.96 17.29 -5.17
C ASP A 283 -11.53 16.84 -5.49
N PRO A 284 -11.33 15.80 -6.31
CA PRO A 284 -10.00 15.42 -6.77
C PRO A 284 -9.41 16.50 -7.67
N VAL A 285 -8.10 16.71 -7.54
CA VAL A 285 -7.34 17.68 -8.36
C VAL A 285 -6.28 16.92 -9.15
N GLU A 286 -6.31 17.11 -10.47
CA GLU A 286 -5.27 16.56 -11.34
C GLU A 286 -3.96 17.33 -11.12
N ALA A 287 -2.98 16.70 -10.48
CA ALA A 287 -1.71 17.33 -10.11
C ALA A 287 -0.51 16.83 -10.94
N GLY A 288 -0.72 15.85 -11.83
CA GLY A 288 0.28 15.38 -12.78
C GLY A 288 1.61 14.98 -12.12
N THR A 289 2.70 15.13 -12.86
CA THR A 289 4.05 14.79 -12.37
C THR A 289 4.56 15.77 -11.30
N ALA A 290 4.05 16.99 -11.25
CA ALA A 290 4.39 17.93 -10.18
C ALA A 290 3.98 17.40 -8.81
N GLY A 291 2.79 16.78 -8.72
CA GLY A 291 2.35 16.15 -7.48
C GLY A 291 3.20 14.97 -7.07
N LEU A 292 3.64 14.15 -8.03
CA LEU A 292 4.55 13.03 -7.78
C LEU A 292 5.91 13.53 -7.24
N ARG A 293 6.50 14.53 -7.90
CA ARG A 293 7.74 15.18 -7.46
C ARG A 293 7.62 15.68 -6.03
N ASP A 294 6.61 16.51 -5.78
CA ASP A 294 6.41 17.13 -4.47
C ASP A 294 6.35 16.10 -3.35
N LEU A 295 5.63 14.99 -3.55
CA LEU A 295 5.53 13.96 -2.52
C LEU A 295 6.85 13.22 -2.30
N ILE A 296 7.55 12.84 -3.36
CA ILE A 296 8.86 12.19 -3.26
C ILE A 296 9.83 13.09 -2.51
N GLU A 297 9.92 14.39 -2.87
CA GLU A 297 10.80 15.35 -2.21
C GLU A 297 10.40 15.59 -0.75
N LEU A 298 9.10 15.67 -0.43
CA LEU A 298 8.60 15.84 0.93
C LEU A 298 9.04 14.69 1.85
N TYR A 299 8.86 13.44 1.40
CA TYR A 299 9.27 12.27 2.19
C TYR A 299 10.79 12.16 2.29
N TRP A 300 11.53 12.35 1.19
CA TRP A 300 12.99 12.30 1.20
C TRP A 300 13.61 13.37 2.08
N ASN A 301 13.15 14.63 1.96
CA ASN A 301 13.64 15.73 2.78
C ASN A 301 13.36 15.55 4.26
N ARG A 302 12.22 14.90 4.62
CA ARG A 302 11.85 14.67 6.02
C ARG A 302 12.63 13.52 6.67
N TYR A 303 12.82 12.42 5.96
CA TYR A 303 13.34 11.18 6.54
C TYR A 303 14.74 10.81 6.09
N GLY A 304 15.20 11.30 4.94
CA GLY A 304 16.51 10.95 4.39
C GLY A 304 16.64 9.49 3.95
N LEU A 305 15.52 8.78 3.82
CA LEU A 305 15.46 7.38 3.42
C LEU A 305 15.27 7.25 1.90
N PRO A 306 15.82 6.21 1.26
CA PRO A 306 15.54 5.95 -0.14
C PRO A 306 14.07 5.75 -0.42
N ILE A 307 13.62 6.17 -1.60
CA ILE A 307 12.23 6.16 -2.02
C ILE A 307 11.98 5.00 -2.99
N VAL A 308 10.82 4.39 -2.86
CA VAL A 308 10.23 3.49 -3.87
C VAL A 308 8.87 4.07 -4.26
N VAL A 309 8.61 4.31 -5.53
CA VAL A 309 7.25 4.54 -5.99
C VAL A 309 6.55 3.19 -5.93
N THR A 310 5.78 2.98 -4.87
CA THR A 310 5.14 1.70 -4.56
C THR A 310 3.83 1.49 -5.28
N GLU A 311 3.16 2.59 -5.66
CA GLU A 311 1.98 2.55 -6.51
C GLU A 311 1.91 3.81 -7.36
N THR A 312 1.74 3.62 -8.66
CA THR A 312 1.30 4.69 -9.55
C THR A 312 0.69 4.13 -10.82
N SER A 313 -0.36 4.78 -11.29
CA SER A 313 -0.98 4.61 -12.60
C SER A 313 -1.98 5.73 -12.84
N ARG A 314 -2.68 5.65 -13.95
CA ARG A 314 -3.77 6.56 -14.28
C ARG A 314 -4.93 5.78 -14.87
N GLY A 315 -6.13 6.02 -14.36
CA GLY A 315 -7.35 5.42 -14.88
C GLY A 315 -7.74 5.96 -16.25
N GLY A 316 -8.61 5.22 -16.94
CA GLY A 316 -9.19 5.65 -18.19
C GLY A 316 -8.64 4.95 -19.44
N SER A 317 -8.53 5.68 -20.56
CA SER A 317 -8.13 5.11 -21.84
C SER A 317 -6.68 4.60 -21.84
N VAL A 318 -6.36 3.72 -22.79
CA VAL A 318 -5.00 3.24 -23.01
C VAL A 318 -4.03 4.39 -23.27
N GLU A 319 -4.47 5.41 -24.06
CA GLU A 319 -3.66 6.59 -24.35
C GLU A 319 -3.34 7.39 -23.07
N SER A 320 -4.31 7.52 -22.15
CA SER A 320 -4.10 8.19 -20.85
C SER A 320 -3.07 7.44 -19.99
N ARG A 321 -3.16 6.11 -19.97
CA ARG A 321 -2.22 5.25 -19.25
C ARG A 321 -0.81 5.29 -19.86
N LEU A 322 -0.71 5.28 -21.19
CA LEU A 322 0.57 5.41 -21.92
C LEU A 322 1.24 6.77 -21.63
N ALA A 323 0.47 7.85 -21.70
CA ALA A 323 0.99 9.17 -21.37
C ALA A 323 1.56 9.21 -19.95
N TRP A 324 0.79 8.70 -18.97
CA TRP A 324 1.24 8.68 -17.57
C TRP A 324 2.50 7.83 -17.35
N LEU A 325 2.60 6.67 -18.01
CA LEU A 325 3.81 5.84 -17.94
C LEU A 325 5.05 6.61 -18.40
N GLY A 326 4.95 7.32 -19.52
CA GLY A 326 6.05 8.14 -20.02
C GLY A 326 6.39 9.29 -19.09
N GLU A 327 5.40 10.12 -18.77
CA GLU A 327 5.54 11.33 -17.95
C GLU A 327 6.08 11.05 -16.54
N SER A 328 5.54 10.02 -15.87
CA SER A 328 5.96 9.66 -14.51
C SER A 328 7.36 9.07 -14.45
N LEU A 329 7.74 8.25 -15.43
CA LEU A 329 9.11 7.73 -15.51
C LEU A 329 10.12 8.82 -15.81
N GLU A 330 9.83 9.72 -16.75
CA GLU A 330 10.69 10.87 -17.02
C GLU A 330 10.90 11.74 -15.76
N GLU A 331 9.87 11.90 -14.95
CA GLU A 331 9.97 12.66 -13.70
C GLU A 331 10.82 11.92 -12.66
N VAL A 332 10.65 10.62 -12.51
CA VAL A 332 11.49 9.78 -11.65
C VAL A 332 12.95 9.84 -12.08
N GLU A 333 13.26 9.78 -13.37
CA GLU A 333 14.61 9.88 -13.90
C GLU A 333 15.23 11.26 -13.63
N ARG A 334 14.44 12.35 -13.75
CA ARG A 334 14.89 13.70 -13.38
C ARG A 334 15.23 13.80 -11.89
N LEU A 335 14.38 13.32 -11.01
CA LEU A 335 14.63 13.30 -9.57
C LEU A 335 15.92 12.52 -9.23
N ARG A 336 16.13 11.38 -9.87
CA ARG A 336 17.36 10.59 -9.71
C ARG A 336 18.59 11.35 -10.19
N ALA A 337 18.51 12.04 -11.32
CA ALA A 337 19.61 12.89 -11.84
C ALA A 337 19.91 14.06 -10.91
N GLU A 338 18.94 14.55 -10.17
CA GLU A 338 19.08 15.59 -9.12
C GLU A 338 19.61 15.03 -7.79
N GLY A 339 19.80 13.71 -7.68
CA GLY A 339 20.36 13.05 -6.50
C GLY A 339 19.33 12.51 -5.50
N VAL A 340 18.03 12.52 -5.85
CA VAL A 340 17.00 11.89 -5.02
C VAL A 340 17.07 10.37 -5.23
N PRO A 341 17.25 9.56 -4.18
CA PRO A 341 17.45 8.11 -4.31
C PRO A 341 16.12 7.38 -4.52
N VAL A 342 15.50 7.53 -5.69
CA VAL A 342 14.35 6.72 -6.09
C VAL A 342 14.86 5.41 -6.66
N LEU A 343 14.60 4.29 -5.99
CA LEU A 343 15.20 2.98 -6.29
C LEU A 343 14.23 2.01 -6.96
N GLY A 344 12.94 2.24 -6.86
CA GLY A 344 11.92 1.39 -7.47
C GLY A 344 10.76 2.17 -8.05
N TYR A 345 10.18 1.62 -9.10
CA TYR A 345 8.98 2.14 -9.75
C TYR A 345 8.00 0.98 -9.96
N THR A 346 6.84 1.05 -9.34
CA THR A 346 5.81 0.02 -9.40
C THR A 346 4.59 0.53 -10.13
N TRP A 347 4.23 -0.11 -11.25
CA TRP A 347 2.91 0.11 -11.84
C TRP A 347 1.86 -0.64 -11.04
N PHE A 348 0.89 0.09 -10.52
CA PHE A 348 -0.18 -0.45 -9.68
C PHE A 348 -1.54 0.17 -10.06
N PRO A 349 -2.60 -0.63 -10.20
CA PRO A 349 -2.59 -2.09 -10.20
C PRO A 349 -2.03 -2.68 -11.51
N PHE A 350 -1.57 -3.93 -11.47
CA PHE A 350 -1.06 -4.64 -12.65
C PHE A 350 -2.15 -4.90 -13.68
N PHE A 351 -3.35 -5.25 -13.20
CA PHE A 351 -4.54 -5.41 -14.03
C PHE A 351 -5.72 -4.62 -13.46
N THR A 352 -6.88 -4.65 -14.12
CA THR A 352 -8.15 -4.06 -13.67
C THR A 352 -8.41 -4.38 -12.21
N LEU A 353 -8.91 -3.41 -11.45
CA LEU A 353 -9.42 -3.59 -10.09
C LEU A 353 -10.93 -3.37 -10.02
N VAL A 354 -11.55 -3.70 -8.91
CA VAL A 354 -12.93 -3.34 -8.59
C VAL A 354 -12.94 -2.08 -7.72
N ASP A 355 -13.66 -1.04 -8.14
CA ASP A 355 -13.84 0.16 -7.32
C ASP A 355 -14.43 -0.21 -5.95
N TRP A 356 -13.86 0.33 -4.88
CA TRP A 356 -14.28 0.03 -3.49
C TRP A 356 -15.74 0.42 -3.19
N LEU A 357 -16.36 1.29 -3.99
CA LEU A 357 -17.81 1.57 -3.93
C LEU A 357 -18.66 0.34 -4.20
N TYR A 358 -18.10 -0.69 -4.86
CA TYR A 358 -18.71 -2.01 -4.97
C TYR A 358 -19.29 -2.51 -3.62
N ARG A 359 -18.59 -2.22 -2.53
CA ARG A 359 -18.99 -2.62 -1.18
C ARG A 359 -20.36 -2.09 -0.77
N HIS A 360 -20.77 -0.95 -1.30
CA HIS A 360 -21.99 -0.23 -0.93
C HIS A 360 -23.13 -0.37 -1.94
N ASP A 361 -22.95 -1.18 -2.99
CA ASP A 361 -23.94 -1.37 -4.06
C ASP A 361 -24.27 -2.86 -4.23
N ALA A 362 -25.39 -3.14 -4.90
CA ALA A 362 -25.82 -4.49 -5.25
C ALA A 362 -25.51 -4.90 -6.69
N LYS A 363 -24.95 -3.99 -7.50
CA LYS A 363 -24.58 -4.25 -8.89
C LYS A 363 -23.51 -5.33 -9.01
N PRO A 364 -23.42 -6.04 -10.14
CA PRO A 364 -22.32 -6.96 -10.42
C PRO A 364 -20.95 -6.29 -10.30
N ALA A 365 -19.93 -7.07 -9.97
CA ALA A 365 -18.55 -6.56 -9.87
C ALA A 365 -18.06 -5.91 -11.17
N ASP A 366 -18.47 -6.44 -12.32
CA ASP A 366 -18.09 -5.94 -13.64
C ASP A 366 -18.50 -4.47 -13.88
N ASP A 367 -19.59 -4.01 -13.24
CA ASP A 367 -20.04 -2.61 -13.32
C ASP A 367 -19.12 -1.64 -12.54
N TRP A 368 -18.20 -2.21 -11.74
CA TRP A 368 -17.24 -1.51 -10.91
C TRP A 368 -15.78 -1.70 -11.36
N PHE A 369 -15.57 -2.28 -12.55
CA PHE A 369 -14.23 -2.45 -13.08
C PHE A 369 -13.59 -1.10 -13.42
N VAL A 370 -12.41 -0.87 -12.87
CA VAL A 370 -11.58 0.29 -13.14
C VAL A 370 -10.33 -0.15 -13.90
N HIS A 371 -10.21 0.28 -15.15
CA HIS A 371 -9.08 -0.04 -16.00
C HIS A 371 -7.94 0.95 -15.77
N MET A 372 -6.94 0.54 -15.01
CA MET A 372 -5.72 1.30 -14.68
C MET A 372 -4.46 0.49 -14.96
N GLY A 373 -4.61 -0.81 -15.21
CA GLY A 373 -3.51 -1.76 -15.32
C GLY A 373 -2.75 -1.71 -16.63
N LEU A 374 -1.65 -2.48 -16.67
CA LEU A 374 -0.98 -2.88 -17.91
C LEU A 374 -1.83 -3.90 -18.69
N VAL A 375 -2.67 -4.62 -17.95
CA VAL A 375 -3.55 -5.68 -18.46
C VAL A 375 -4.99 -5.31 -18.10
N ASP A 376 -5.87 -5.36 -19.08
CA ASP A 376 -7.31 -5.23 -18.82
C ASP A 376 -7.90 -6.61 -18.51
N VAL A 377 -8.94 -6.62 -17.65
CA VAL A 377 -9.69 -7.83 -17.32
C VAL A 377 -11.05 -7.74 -17.98
N VAL A 378 -11.43 -8.80 -18.68
CA VAL A 378 -12.70 -8.88 -19.41
C VAL A 378 -13.40 -10.19 -19.09
N ARG A 379 -14.68 -10.12 -18.77
CA ARG A 379 -15.47 -11.33 -18.51
C ARG A 379 -15.84 -12.03 -19.80
N GLY A 380 -15.41 -13.28 -19.93
CA GLY A 380 -15.77 -14.16 -21.01
C GLY A 380 -17.19 -14.72 -20.88
N ALA A 381 -17.69 -15.33 -21.96
CA ALA A 381 -19.00 -15.99 -21.98
C ALA A 381 -19.09 -17.19 -21.02
N ASP A 382 -17.97 -17.79 -20.67
CA ASP A 382 -17.81 -18.86 -19.67
C ASP A 382 -17.72 -18.35 -18.23
N ARG A 383 -17.89 -17.05 -18.02
CA ARG A 383 -17.79 -16.32 -16.75
C ARG A 383 -16.36 -16.22 -16.19
N ARG A 384 -15.35 -16.68 -16.89
CA ARG A 384 -13.94 -16.47 -16.52
C ARG A 384 -13.51 -15.05 -16.86
N LEU A 385 -12.58 -14.53 -16.07
CA LEU A 385 -11.96 -13.22 -16.28
C LEU A 385 -10.67 -13.42 -17.08
N ALA A 386 -10.72 -13.06 -18.36
CA ALA A 386 -9.57 -13.13 -19.26
C ALA A 386 -8.64 -11.92 -19.03
N ARG A 387 -7.35 -12.16 -19.04
CA ARG A 387 -6.28 -11.14 -18.98
C ARG A 387 -5.95 -10.69 -20.40
N VAL A 388 -6.20 -9.42 -20.71
CA VAL A 388 -6.00 -8.83 -22.04
C VAL A 388 -4.87 -7.80 -21.96
N ARG A 389 -3.71 -8.14 -22.55
CA ARG A 389 -2.57 -7.20 -22.62
C ARG A 389 -2.96 -5.98 -23.42
N THR A 390 -2.67 -4.80 -22.89
CA THR A 390 -2.86 -3.52 -23.58
C THR A 390 -1.56 -3.05 -24.22
N GLU A 391 -1.60 -1.95 -24.97
CA GLU A 391 -0.40 -1.30 -25.48
C GLU A 391 0.50 -0.77 -24.35
N VAL A 392 -0.08 -0.49 -23.15
CA VAL A 392 0.68 -0.08 -21.98
C VAL A 392 1.61 -1.20 -21.49
N PHE A 393 1.18 -2.46 -21.61
CA PHE A 393 2.01 -3.62 -21.29
C PHE A 393 3.28 -3.65 -22.15
N ALA A 394 3.13 -3.48 -23.47
CA ALA A 394 4.27 -3.46 -24.38
C ALA A 394 5.21 -2.26 -24.13
N ALA A 395 4.63 -1.09 -23.86
CA ALA A 395 5.40 0.11 -23.53
C ALA A 395 6.18 -0.06 -22.21
N PHE A 396 5.57 -0.65 -21.18
CA PHE A 396 6.26 -0.97 -19.93
C PHE A 396 7.44 -1.93 -20.14
N GLN A 397 7.23 -3.00 -20.94
CA GLN A 397 8.33 -3.92 -21.32
C GLN A 397 9.50 -3.21 -22.00
N GLU A 398 9.20 -2.23 -22.86
CA GLU A 398 10.23 -1.45 -23.55
C GLU A 398 11.04 -0.61 -22.56
N ARG A 399 10.38 0.10 -21.65
CA ARG A 399 11.04 0.90 -20.60
C ARG A 399 11.93 0.06 -19.69
N VAL A 400 11.49 -1.13 -19.31
CA VAL A 400 12.32 -2.08 -18.53
C VAL A 400 13.58 -2.48 -19.30
N ARG A 401 13.47 -2.79 -20.61
CA ARG A 401 14.62 -3.15 -21.45
C ARG A 401 15.58 -1.99 -21.63
N GLU A 402 15.09 -0.78 -21.85
CA GLU A 402 15.92 0.45 -21.94
C GLU A 402 16.70 0.66 -20.65
N GLY A 403 16.03 0.60 -19.51
CA GLY A 403 16.66 0.66 -18.20
C GLY A 403 17.73 -0.44 -17.97
N ALA A 404 17.61 -1.60 -18.60
CA ALA A 404 18.60 -2.66 -18.57
C ALA A 404 19.80 -2.40 -19.53
N THR A 405 19.58 -1.73 -20.66
CA THR A 405 20.60 -1.55 -21.75
C THR A 405 21.59 -0.40 -21.46
N VAL A 406 21.17 0.61 -20.72
CA VAL A 406 22.06 1.72 -20.29
C VAL A 406 23.23 1.23 -19.39
N ARG A 407 23.29 -0.09 -19.12
CA ARG A 407 24.15 -0.78 -18.14
C ARG A 407 25.17 -1.74 -18.73
N ALA A 408 25.09 -2.02 -20.05
CA ALA A 408 26.07 -2.87 -20.74
C ALA A 408 27.15 -2.04 -21.43
#